data_bb2bc96ee959bcb460ac98dd6e0f203b
#
_entry.id   bb2bc96ee959bcb460ac98dd6e0f203b
#
_cell.length_a   1.000
_cell.length_b   1.000
_cell.length_c   1.000
_cell.angle_alpha   90.00
_cell.angle_beta   90.00
_cell.angle_gamma   90.00
#
_symmetry.space_group_name_H-M   'P 1'
#
loop_
_entity.id
_entity.type
_entity.pdbx_description
1 polymer ?
#
loop_
_entity_poly.entity_id
_entity_poly.type
_entity_poly.pdbx_seq_one_letter_code
_entity_poly.pdbx_strand_id
1 'polypeptide(L)'
;MSHDKIKAAARRRMAETGESYAAARRAVIREFQAEVRVASEATGHSDPAGPPEWFAISYDDMGPLSTWADTLMGGGPAGGRIEIGADELRLRMADFKVDVPRASVRRVGRSAHRTRGTIGVHRKGGSWLANGSAGGLVAIGIDPPCQTERCLSTFFLRMEVSELIVSLVDPDGFIAALGR
;
A
#
# COMPACT_ATOMS: atom_id res chain seq x y z
N MET A 1 -13.71 -5.03 -3.41
CA MET A 1 -14.53 -5.68 -2.35
C MET A 1 -14.68 -4.70 -1.20
N SER A 2 -15.86 -4.61 -0.53
CA SER A 2 -16.06 -3.72 0.62
C SER A 2 -15.25 -4.19 1.83
N HIS A 3 -14.76 -3.25 2.64
CA HIS A 3 -14.04 -3.49 3.91
C HIS A 3 -14.78 -4.49 4.82
N ASP A 4 -16.11 -4.38 4.91
CA ASP A 4 -16.92 -5.27 5.74
C ASP A 4 -16.90 -6.72 5.24
N LYS A 5 -16.84 -6.92 3.93
CA LYS A 5 -16.71 -8.26 3.35
C LYS A 5 -15.36 -8.90 3.67
N ILE A 6 -14.25 -8.14 3.60
CA ILE A 6 -12.92 -8.63 4.01
C ILE A 6 -12.91 -9.00 5.49
N LYS A 7 -13.49 -8.13 6.33
CA LYS A 7 -13.58 -8.35 7.79
C LYS A 7 -14.40 -9.60 8.14
N ALA A 8 -15.54 -9.78 7.48
CA ALA A 8 -16.38 -10.96 7.65
C ALA A 8 -15.68 -12.25 7.18
N ALA A 9 -15.03 -12.22 6.02
CA ALA A 9 -14.28 -13.35 5.49
C ALA A 9 -13.09 -13.73 6.40
N ALA A 10 -12.35 -12.73 6.90
CA ALA A 10 -11.25 -12.97 7.83
C ALA A 10 -11.72 -13.59 9.16
N ARG A 11 -12.85 -13.13 9.71
CA ARG A 11 -13.42 -13.71 10.93
C ARG A 11 -13.88 -15.16 10.72
N ARG A 12 -14.50 -15.45 9.58
CA ARG A 12 -14.90 -16.81 9.24
C ARG A 12 -13.69 -17.72 9.12
N ARG A 13 -12.67 -17.32 8.36
CA ARG A 13 -11.42 -18.08 8.22
C ARG A 13 -10.72 -18.32 9.56
N MET A 14 -10.66 -17.30 10.42
CA MET A 14 -10.13 -17.43 11.79
C MET A 14 -10.88 -18.51 12.58
N ALA A 15 -12.21 -18.56 12.46
CA ALA A 15 -13.03 -19.57 13.14
C ALA A 15 -12.80 -20.99 12.58
N GLU A 16 -12.52 -21.11 11.29
CA GLU A 16 -12.30 -22.40 10.59
C GLU A 16 -10.88 -22.93 10.80
N THR A 17 -9.87 -22.07 10.82
CA THR A 17 -8.45 -22.48 10.82
C THR A 17 -7.73 -22.31 12.16
N GLY A 18 -8.31 -21.56 13.10
CA GLY A 18 -7.68 -21.21 14.38
C GLY A 18 -6.51 -20.23 14.28
N GLU A 19 -6.24 -19.70 13.08
CA GLU A 19 -5.18 -18.68 12.91
C GLU A 19 -5.57 -17.32 13.51
N SER A 20 -4.58 -16.46 13.73
CA SER A 20 -4.85 -15.10 14.23
C SER A 20 -5.64 -14.29 13.20
N TYR A 21 -6.45 -13.32 13.68
CA TYR A 21 -7.20 -12.43 12.79
C TYR A 21 -6.31 -11.70 11.77
N ALA A 22 -5.11 -11.29 12.17
CA ALA A 22 -4.15 -10.65 11.27
C ALA A 22 -3.68 -11.59 10.16
N ALA A 23 -3.42 -12.86 10.46
CA ALA A 23 -3.05 -13.89 9.49
C ALA A 23 -4.21 -14.19 8.53
N ALA A 24 -5.42 -14.43 9.07
CA ALA A 24 -6.63 -14.66 8.30
C ALA A 24 -6.94 -13.50 7.33
N ARG A 25 -6.81 -12.27 7.82
CA ARG A 25 -7.04 -11.07 7.01
C ARG A 25 -6.03 -10.93 5.87
N ARG A 26 -4.74 -11.18 6.13
CA ARG A 26 -3.70 -11.18 5.07
C ARG A 26 -3.98 -12.24 4.00
N ALA A 27 -4.39 -13.43 4.42
CA ALA A 27 -4.74 -14.51 3.50
C ALA A 27 -5.93 -14.14 2.60
N VAL A 28 -7.02 -13.62 3.18
CA VAL A 28 -8.21 -13.17 2.43
C VAL A 28 -7.87 -12.06 1.43
N ILE A 29 -7.02 -11.10 1.81
CA ILE A 29 -6.59 -10.05 0.89
C ILE A 29 -5.79 -10.63 -0.28
N ARG A 30 -4.85 -11.55 -0.03
CA ARG A 30 -4.08 -12.20 -1.10
C ARG A 30 -4.95 -13.03 -2.04
N GLU A 31 -5.90 -13.79 -1.51
CA GLU A 31 -6.86 -14.56 -2.30
C GLU A 31 -7.67 -13.65 -3.22
N PHE A 32 -8.18 -12.54 -2.67
CA PHE A 32 -8.93 -11.56 -3.47
C PHE A 32 -8.07 -10.89 -4.55
N GLN A 33 -6.81 -10.56 -4.24
CA GLN A 33 -5.88 -10.01 -5.23
C GLN A 33 -5.64 -11.01 -6.37
N ALA A 34 -5.48 -12.29 -6.06
CA ALA A 34 -5.33 -13.34 -7.06
C ALA A 34 -6.57 -13.50 -7.93
N GLU A 35 -7.78 -13.47 -7.36
CA GLU A 35 -9.05 -13.52 -8.10
C GLU A 35 -9.20 -12.34 -9.06
N VAL A 36 -8.91 -11.12 -8.60
CA VAL A 36 -8.96 -9.92 -9.45
C VAL A 36 -7.98 -10.02 -10.62
N ARG A 37 -6.77 -10.55 -10.37
CA ARG A 37 -5.78 -10.76 -11.43
C ARG A 37 -6.28 -11.75 -12.48
N VAL A 38 -6.79 -12.90 -12.05
CA VAL A 38 -7.35 -13.92 -12.96
C VAL A 38 -8.55 -13.37 -13.76
N ALA A 39 -9.44 -12.63 -13.11
CA ALA A 39 -10.60 -12.02 -13.77
C ALA A 39 -10.18 -10.95 -14.81
N SER A 40 -9.12 -10.19 -14.54
CA SER A 40 -8.56 -9.20 -15.45
C SER A 40 -7.90 -9.85 -16.67
N GLU A 41 -7.21 -10.97 -16.49
CA GLU A 41 -6.63 -11.78 -17.57
C GLU A 41 -7.72 -12.40 -18.47
N ALA A 42 -8.86 -12.79 -17.89
CA ALA A 42 -9.97 -13.40 -18.62
C ALA A 42 -10.78 -12.40 -19.47
N THR A 43 -10.77 -11.11 -19.13
CA THR A 43 -11.53 -10.07 -19.86
C THR A 43 -10.83 -9.51 -21.10
N GLY A 44 -9.66 -10.03 -21.49
CA GLY A 44 -9.07 -9.79 -22.82
C GLY A 44 -8.75 -8.33 -23.17
N HIS A 45 -8.72 -7.42 -22.21
CA HIS A 45 -8.16 -6.08 -22.40
C HIS A 45 -6.63 -6.20 -22.33
N SER A 46 -6.05 -6.66 -23.42
CA SER A 46 -4.61 -6.62 -23.65
C SER A 46 -4.21 -5.20 -24.00
N ASP A 47 -4.14 -4.33 -22.99
CA ASP A 47 -3.20 -3.23 -23.02
C ASP A 47 -1.80 -3.89 -23.07
N PRO A 48 -0.85 -3.49 -23.95
CA PRO A 48 0.48 -4.10 -24.02
C PRO A 48 1.27 -4.02 -22.70
N ALA A 49 0.82 -3.24 -21.76
CA ALA A 49 1.20 -3.28 -20.35
C ALA A 49 0.08 -4.00 -19.60
N GLY A 50 0.29 -5.22 -19.13
CA GLY A 50 -0.69 -6.01 -18.37
C GLY A 50 -1.40 -5.20 -17.28
N PRO A 51 -2.50 -5.71 -16.70
CA PRO A 51 -3.26 -4.98 -15.68
C PRO A 51 -2.33 -4.55 -14.53
N PRO A 52 -2.49 -3.34 -13.99
CA PRO A 52 -1.64 -2.84 -12.91
C PRO A 52 -1.70 -3.80 -11.72
N GLU A 53 -0.55 -4.26 -11.27
CA GLU A 53 -0.42 -5.08 -10.07
C GLU A 53 -0.48 -4.15 -8.85
N TRP A 54 -1.37 -4.41 -7.90
CA TRP A 54 -1.54 -3.55 -6.74
C TRP A 54 -1.31 -4.30 -5.42
N PHE A 55 -0.79 -3.59 -4.43
CA PHE A 55 -0.46 -4.11 -3.11
C PHE A 55 -1.13 -3.26 -2.04
N ALA A 56 -1.82 -3.92 -1.11
CA ALA A 56 -2.50 -3.24 -0.01
C ALA A 56 -1.51 -2.73 1.04
N ILE A 57 -1.76 -1.53 1.56
CA ILE A 57 -1.06 -1.02 2.76
C ILE A 57 -1.52 -1.84 3.97
N SER A 58 -0.56 -2.22 4.83
CA SER A 58 -0.86 -2.91 6.08
C SER A 58 -1.34 -1.93 7.15
N TYR A 59 -2.40 -2.34 7.88
CA TYR A 59 -3.01 -1.58 8.98
C TYR A 59 -3.15 -2.46 10.24
N ASP A 60 -2.26 -3.43 10.41
CA ASP A 60 -2.40 -4.45 11.46
C ASP A 60 -2.30 -3.88 12.89
N ASP A 61 -1.59 -2.78 13.08
CA ASP A 61 -1.33 -2.17 14.40
C ASP A 61 -2.29 -1.01 14.74
N MET A 62 -3.30 -0.75 13.88
CA MET A 62 -4.26 0.32 14.15
C MET A 62 -5.27 -0.06 15.21
N GLY A 63 -5.31 0.71 16.29
CA GLY A 63 -6.38 0.64 17.27
C GLY A 63 -7.74 1.10 16.70
N PRO A 64 -8.87 0.75 17.35
CA PRO A 64 -10.22 1.03 16.81
C PRO A 64 -10.49 2.53 16.59
N LEU A 65 -9.96 3.43 17.43
CA LEU A 65 -10.15 4.88 17.31
C LEU A 65 -9.39 5.49 16.13
N SER A 66 -8.17 5.04 15.87
CA SER A 66 -7.37 5.51 14.72
C SER A 66 -7.95 5.00 13.39
N THR A 67 -8.47 3.78 13.38
CA THR A 67 -9.17 3.22 12.20
C THR A 67 -10.41 4.05 11.85
N TRP A 68 -11.15 4.55 12.83
CA TRP A 68 -12.34 5.38 12.61
C TRP A 68 -11.98 6.76 12.03
N ALA A 69 -10.96 7.43 12.58
CA ALA A 69 -10.51 8.72 12.10
C ALA A 69 -9.98 8.65 10.64
N ASP A 70 -9.18 7.64 10.33
CA ASP A 70 -8.68 7.41 8.96
C ASP A 70 -9.79 7.07 7.96
N THR A 71 -10.81 6.32 8.38
CA THR A 71 -11.95 5.99 7.52
C THR A 71 -12.76 7.25 7.18
N LEU A 72 -12.92 8.19 8.12
CA LEU A 72 -13.60 9.46 7.89
C LEU A 72 -12.85 10.38 6.92
N MET A 73 -11.52 10.28 6.89
CA MET A 73 -10.63 11.05 6.00
C MET A 73 -10.42 10.39 4.63
N GLY A 74 -11.17 9.32 4.31
CA GLY A 74 -11.03 8.57 3.07
C GLY A 74 -9.83 7.62 3.01
N GLY A 75 -9.13 7.47 4.13
CA GLY A 75 -8.06 6.51 4.34
C GLY A 75 -8.55 5.20 4.95
N GLY A 76 -7.67 4.52 5.63
CA GLY A 76 -7.96 3.26 6.31
C GLY A 76 -7.79 2.03 5.40
N PRO A 77 -8.10 0.85 5.93
CA PRO A 77 -7.75 -0.43 5.29
C PRO A 77 -8.35 -0.66 3.90
N ALA A 78 -9.39 0.11 3.53
CA ALA A 78 -10.07 -0.04 2.24
C ALA A 78 -9.48 0.85 1.13
N GLY A 79 -8.67 1.86 1.44
CA GLY A 79 -8.21 2.87 0.49
C GLY A 79 -6.71 2.94 0.28
N GLY A 80 -5.90 2.39 1.20
CA GLY A 80 -4.44 2.45 1.09
C GLY A 80 -3.88 1.36 0.17
N ARG A 81 -3.24 1.76 -0.93
CA ARG A 81 -2.62 0.84 -1.87
C ARG A 81 -1.47 1.47 -2.64
N ILE A 82 -0.57 0.63 -3.12
CA ILE A 82 0.42 0.98 -4.14
C ILE A 82 0.17 0.11 -5.37
N GLU A 83 0.14 0.73 -6.53
CA GLU A 83 -0.07 0.08 -7.82
C GLU A 83 1.23 0.12 -8.64
N ILE A 84 1.60 -1.00 -9.25
CA ILE A 84 2.70 -1.10 -10.20
C ILE A 84 2.10 -1.07 -11.60
N GLY A 85 2.19 0.08 -12.27
CA GLY A 85 1.85 0.22 -13.68
C GLY A 85 3.05 -0.06 -14.58
N ALA A 86 2.85 0.05 -15.90
CA ALA A 86 3.93 -0.10 -16.88
C ALA A 86 5.04 0.94 -16.68
N ASP A 87 4.65 2.20 -16.54
CA ASP A 87 5.58 3.33 -16.54
C ASP A 87 5.72 4.01 -15.18
N GLU A 88 4.84 3.72 -14.23
CA GLU A 88 4.81 4.40 -12.94
C GLU A 88 4.30 3.53 -11.79
N LEU A 89 4.71 3.88 -10.58
CA LEU A 89 4.13 3.41 -9.33
C LEU A 89 3.16 4.48 -8.83
N ARG A 90 1.96 4.09 -8.43
CA ARG A 90 0.94 4.98 -7.87
C ARG A 90 0.68 4.62 -6.43
N LEU A 91 1.11 5.47 -5.49
CA LEU A 91 0.72 5.33 -4.09
C LEU A 91 -0.51 6.18 -3.80
N ARG A 92 -1.48 5.57 -3.15
CA ARG A 92 -2.69 6.22 -2.64
C ARG A 92 -2.90 5.79 -1.19
N MET A 93 -2.90 6.75 -0.27
CA MET A 93 -3.15 6.51 1.16
C MET A 93 -3.88 7.72 1.74
N ALA A 94 -5.14 7.56 2.11
CA ALA A 94 -6.02 8.67 2.46
C ALA A 94 -6.01 9.75 1.34
N ASP A 95 -5.72 10.98 1.70
CA ASP A 95 -5.55 12.10 0.76
C ASP A 95 -4.15 12.17 0.14
N PHE A 96 -3.18 11.43 0.69
CA PHE A 96 -1.80 11.41 0.19
C PHE A 96 -1.69 10.61 -1.10
N LYS A 97 -1.11 11.25 -2.11
CA LYS A 97 -0.93 10.67 -3.43
C LYS A 97 0.43 11.03 -3.99
N VAL A 98 1.09 10.04 -4.54
CA VAL A 98 2.33 10.22 -5.28
C VAL A 98 2.41 9.23 -6.44
N ASP A 99 2.80 9.74 -7.60
CA ASP A 99 3.08 8.97 -8.80
C ASP A 99 4.60 9.02 -9.03
N VAL A 100 5.22 7.85 -9.01
CA VAL A 100 6.67 7.70 -9.14
C VAL A 100 6.96 7.06 -10.49
N PRO A 101 7.65 7.74 -11.42
CA PRO A 101 8.07 7.11 -12.66
C PRO A 101 8.93 5.86 -12.38
N ARG A 102 8.64 4.75 -13.02
CA ARG A 102 9.45 3.52 -12.84
C ARG A 102 10.91 3.74 -13.19
N ALA A 103 11.18 4.59 -14.18
CA ALA A 103 12.54 4.97 -14.56
C ALA A 103 13.31 5.71 -13.44
N SER A 104 12.61 6.29 -12.46
CA SER A 104 13.22 6.94 -11.29
C SER A 104 13.44 5.99 -10.11
N VAL A 105 12.89 4.78 -10.14
CA VAL A 105 13.10 3.80 -9.07
C VAL A 105 14.51 3.23 -9.18
N ARG A 106 15.36 3.48 -8.17
CA ARG A 106 16.77 3.03 -8.14
C ARG A 106 16.98 1.83 -7.24
N ARG A 107 16.20 1.72 -6.19
CA ARG A 107 16.29 0.62 -5.25
C ARG A 107 14.94 0.32 -4.65
N VAL A 108 14.72 -0.92 -4.35
CA VAL A 108 13.59 -1.40 -3.56
C VAL A 108 14.08 -2.48 -2.60
N GLY A 109 13.57 -2.50 -1.39
CA GLY A 109 13.94 -3.52 -0.42
C GLY A 109 13.27 -3.34 0.93
N ARG A 110 13.44 -4.32 1.79
CA ARG A 110 12.96 -4.23 3.17
C ARG A 110 13.57 -3.03 3.88
N SER A 111 12.75 -2.22 4.53
CA SER A 111 13.22 -1.08 5.30
C SER A 111 13.57 -1.50 6.72
N ALA A 112 14.73 -1.08 7.19
CA ALA A 112 15.12 -1.17 8.61
C ALA A 112 14.54 -0.04 9.46
N HIS A 113 13.72 0.83 8.87
CA HIS A 113 13.11 1.94 9.59
C HIS A 113 12.24 1.43 10.75
N ARG A 114 12.44 1.99 11.94
CA ARG A 114 11.61 1.68 13.11
C ARG A 114 10.58 2.79 13.29
N THR A 115 9.33 2.48 13.03
CA THR A 115 8.22 3.39 13.36
C THR A 115 7.95 3.30 14.85
N ARG A 116 8.10 4.40 15.56
CA ARG A 116 7.73 4.47 16.99
C ARG A 116 6.24 4.79 17.14
N GLY A 117 5.38 3.88 16.65
CA GLY A 117 3.94 3.94 16.92
C GLY A 117 3.16 5.03 16.16
N THR A 118 3.79 5.83 15.31
CA THR A 118 3.08 6.85 14.53
C THR A 118 2.60 6.23 13.22
N ILE A 119 1.29 6.13 13.06
CA ILE A 119 0.62 5.65 11.85
C ILE A 119 0.20 6.85 11.02
N GLY A 120 0.28 6.75 9.70
CA GLY A 120 -0.12 7.80 8.78
C GLY A 120 0.97 8.19 7.79
N VAL A 121 0.89 9.44 7.32
CA VAL A 121 1.86 10.00 6.38
C VAL A 121 2.78 10.97 7.11
N HIS A 122 4.06 10.69 7.08
CA HIS A 122 5.09 11.46 7.77
C HIS A 122 6.23 11.81 6.83
N ARG A 123 6.80 13.00 7.00
CA ARG A 123 7.92 13.48 6.19
C ARG A 123 9.15 13.77 7.04
N LYS A 124 10.31 13.36 6.54
CA LYS A 124 11.61 13.75 7.08
C LYS A 124 12.57 14.04 5.93
N GLY A 125 12.81 15.33 5.65
CA GLY A 125 13.57 15.72 4.45
C GLY A 125 12.83 15.35 3.17
N GLY A 126 13.51 14.69 2.24
CA GLY A 126 12.91 14.13 1.01
C GLY A 126 12.35 12.72 1.19
N SER A 127 12.45 12.12 2.39
CA SER A 127 11.93 10.80 2.70
C SER A 127 10.50 10.90 3.24
N TRP A 128 9.61 10.05 2.71
CA TRP A 128 8.21 9.96 3.10
C TRP A 128 7.89 8.57 3.64
N LEU A 129 7.27 8.53 4.80
CA LEU A 129 6.73 7.32 5.41
C LEU A 129 5.20 7.34 5.26
N ALA A 130 4.66 6.38 4.55
CA ALA A 130 3.22 6.15 4.40
C ALA A 130 2.91 4.77 5.00
N ASN A 131 2.55 4.74 6.28
CA ASN A 131 2.38 3.48 7.01
C ASN A 131 1.05 3.39 7.75
N GLY A 132 0.42 2.25 7.65
CA GLY A 132 -0.73 1.84 8.47
C GLY A 132 -0.33 0.86 9.58
N SER A 133 0.93 0.38 9.59
CA SER A 133 1.47 -0.51 10.61
C SER A 133 2.97 -0.28 10.81
N ALA A 134 3.53 -0.80 11.91
CA ALA A 134 4.96 -0.79 12.16
C ALA A 134 5.73 -1.87 11.40
N GLY A 135 5.02 -2.89 10.92
CA GLY A 135 5.59 -4.02 10.19
C GLY A 135 5.45 -3.91 8.66
N GLY A 136 6.11 -4.82 7.95
CA GLY A 136 5.97 -4.93 6.50
C GLY A 136 6.53 -3.74 5.71
N LEU A 137 7.48 -3.00 6.26
CA LEU A 137 8.02 -1.78 5.65
C LEU A 137 8.93 -2.09 4.47
N VAL A 138 8.66 -1.43 3.35
CA VAL A 138 9.48 -1.42 2.13
C VAL A 138 9.95 -0.01 1.86
N ALA A 139 11.24 0.16 1.58
CA ALA A 139 11.83 1.42 1.14
C ALA A 139 12.06 1.39 -0.38
N ILE A 140 11.65 2.48 -1.04
CA ILE A 140 11.78 2.72 -2.47
C ILE A 140 12.62 3.99 -2.64
N GLY A 141 13.85 3.85 -3.14
CA GLY A 141 14.71 4.99 -3.45
C GLY A 141 14.42 5.52 -4.84
N ILE A 142 14.29 6.84 -4.95
CA ILE A 142 13.79 7.55 -6.14
C ILE A 142 14.83 8.57 -6.58
N ASP A 143 15.33 8.42 -7.81
CA ASP A 143 16.29 9.31 -8.44
C ASP A 143 16.14 9.31 -9.98
N PRO A 144 15.82 10.45 -10.61
CA PRO A 144 15.60 11.76 -10.00
C PRO A 144 14.36 11.79 -9.09
N PRO A 145 14.34 12.66 -8.06
CA PRO A 145 13.20 12.82 -7.18
C PRO A 145 11.93 13.20 -7.94
N CYS A 146 10.78 12.68 -7.50
CA CYS A 146 9.48 13.09 -8.00
C CYS A 146 8.78 14.06 -7.02
N GLN A 147 7.53 14.41 -7.30
CA GLN A 147 6.75 15.30 -6.45
C GLN A 147 5.42 14.66 -6.06
N THR A 148 4.96 14.95 -4.84
CA THR A 148 3.61 14.58 -4.39
C THR A 148 2.55 15.33 -5.19
N GLU A 149 1.34 14.79 -5.26
CA GLU A 149 0.17 15.61 -5.57
C GLU A 149 -0.11 16.62 -4.45
N ARG A 150 -0.88 17.67 -4.79
CA ARG A 150 -1.35 18.66 -3.79
C ARG A 150 -2.48 18.04 -2.97
N CYS A 151 -2.28 17.91 -1.67
CA CYS A 151 -3.27 17.36 -0.75
C CYS A 151 -3.13 17.99 0.63
N LEU A 152 -4.05 17.69 1.54
CA LEU A 152 -4.02 18.22 2.89
C LEU A 152 -2.76 17.76 3.65
N SER A 153 -2.37 16.49 3.49
CA SER A 153 -1.14 15.93 4.09
C SER A 153 0.14 16.66 3.67
N THR A 154 0.11 17.37 2.56
CA THR A 154 1.22 18.20 2.06
C THR A 154 0.95 19.71 2.18
N PHE A 155 -0.06 20.12 2.96
CA PHE A 155 -0.51 21.52 3.05
C PHE A 155 -0.80 22.13 1.67
N PHE A 156 -1.37 21.34 0.75
CA PHE A 156 -1.66 21.72 -0.64
C PHE A 156 -0.43 22.14 -1.47
N LEU A 157 0.77 21.77 -1.02
CA LEU A 157 2.01 22.01 -1.76
C LEU A 157 2.45 20.74 -2.50
N ARG A 158 3.17 20.90 -3.59
CA ARG A 158 3.95 19.82 -4.19
C ARG A 158 5.26 19.70 -3.43
N MET A 159 5.57 18.51 -2.95
CA MET A 159 6.76 18.29 -2.14
C MET A 159 7.61 17.18 -2.76
N GLU A 160 8.93 17.37 -2.68
CA GLU A 160 9.90 16.43 -3.20
C GLU A 160 9.85 15.07 -2.46
N VAL A 161 9.99 14.01 -3.24
CA VAL A 161 10.03 12.62 -2.80
C VAL A 161 11.28 11.98 -3.41
N SER A 162 12.31 11.77 -2.59
CA SER A 162 13.54 11.05 -2.95
C SER A 162 13.56 9.63 -2.37
N GLU A 163 12.74 9.37 -1.37
CA GLU A 163 12.53 8.05 -0.79
C GLU A 163 11.09 7.91 -0.32
N LEU A 164 10.52 6.75 -0.58
CA LEU A 164 9.18 6.39 -0.13
C LEU A 164 9.26 5.11 0.70
N ILE A 165 8.78 5.15 1.93
CA ILE A 165 8.71 4.00 2.82
C ILE A 165 7.24 3.68 3.04
N VAL A 166 6.82 2.45 2.73
CA VAL A 166 5.43 2.01 2.82
C VAL A 166 5.31 0.72 3.62
N SER A 167 4.24 0.59 4.42
CA SER A 167 3.91 -0.66 5.08
C SER A 167 2.98 -1.48 4.20
N LEU A 168 3.38 -2.68 3.81
CA LEU A 168 2.62 -3.53 2.89
C LEU A 168 2.19 -4.83 3.56
N VAL A 169 1.06 -5.36 3.12
CA VAL A 169 0.55 -6.68 3.53
C VAL A 169 1.45 -7.78 2.98
N ASP A 170 1.92 -7.62 1.75
CA ASP A 170 2.85 -8.53 1.08
C ASP A 170 4.08 -7.77 0.55
N PRO A 171 5.05 -7.46 1.42
CA PRO A 171 6.23 -6.69 1.03
C PRO A 171 7.20 -7.49 0.15
N ASP A 172 7.29 -8.80 0.29
CA ASP A 172 8.20 -9.63 -0.53
C ASP A 172 7.65 -9.80 -1.95
N GLY A 173 6.33 -10.01 -2.07
CA GLY A 173 5.66 -10.03 -3.37
C GLY A 173 5.83 -8.70 -4.10
N PHE A 174 5.68 -7.57 -3.40
CA PHE A 174 5.91 -6.25 -3.98
C PHE A 174 7.35 -6.04 -4.47
N ILE A 175 8.35 -6.41 -3.65
CA ILE A 175 9.77 -6.29 -4.03
C ILE A 175 10.04 -7.15 -5.27
N ALA A 176 9.53 -8.38 -5.31
CA ALA A 176 9.69 -9.28 -6.45
C ALA A 176 9.00 -8.75 -7.73
N ALA A 177 7.81 -8.17 -7.60
CA ALA A 177 7.07 -7.60 -8.72
C ALA A 177 7.75 -6.35 -9.30
N LEU A 178 8.30 -5.49 -8.44
CA LEU A 178 8.96 -4.27 -8.87
C LEU A 178 10.36 -4.51 -9.45
N GLY A 179 11.02 -5.61 -9.06
CA GLY A 179 12.34 -6.01 -9.55
C GLY A 179 12.32 -6.72 -10.92
N ARG A 180 11.12 -6.99 -11.46
CA ARG A 180 10.90 -7.53 -12.81
C ARG A 180 10.80 -6.40 -13.82
#